data_c23e7860720ef4ff1a7b4ba21564da78
#
_entry.id   c23e7860720ef4ff1a7b4ba21564da78
#
_cell.length_a   1.000
_cell.length_b   1.000
_cell.length_c   1.000
_cell.angle_alpha   90.00
_cell.angle_beta   90.00
_cell.angle_gamma   90.00
#
_symmetry.space_group_name_H-M   'P 1'
#
loop_
_entity.id
_entity.type
_entity.pdbx_description
1 polymer ?
#
loop_
_entity_poly.entity_id
_entity_poly.type
_entity_poly.pdbx_seq_one_letter_code
_entity_poly.pdbx_strand_id
1 'polypeptide(L)'
;METQISFSNQEKYPRQGFMQRNALSVKIILIGVLILILLIPLAMIRGLISERSETASEATTEVQNKWSSSQLVTGPFISIPCYENYEETYYENGATKIRVKKVKNYIHILPELLDITGNVETEELSRGLYDIVVYKTPLVLKGKFIIPEHFETTILPEDIALQHATLNLGISDLRGISEQITVDWGKETLQFNPGL
;
A
#
# COMPACT_ATOMS: atom_id res chain seq x y z
N MET A 1 13.71 -114.99 -2.65
CA MET A 1 12.75 -114.19 -3.38
C MET A 1 12.37 -112.99 -2.49
N GLU A 2 13.19 -111.93 -2.55
CA GLU A 2 13.12 -110.76 -1.68
C GLU A 2 12.47 -109.61 -2.44
N THR A 3 11.38 -109.12 -1.91
CA THR A 3 10.65 -107.98 -2.46
C THR A 3 11.15 -106.73 -1.81
N GLN A 4 11.89 -105.94 -2.56
CA GLN A 4 12.33 -104.61 -2.17
C GLN A 4 11.16 -103.58 -2.19
N ILE A 5 10.79 -103.03 -1.09
CA ILE A 5 9.81 -101.98 -0.92
C ILE A 5 10.56 -100.65 -0.99
N SER A 6 10.45 -99.87 -2.09
CA SER A 6 11.02 -98.58 -2.22
C SER A 6 10.05 -97.53 -1.58
N PHE A 7 10.49 -96.91 -0.47
CA PHE A 7 9.83 -95.76 0.12
C PHE A 7 10.26 -94.50 -0.60
N SER A 8 9.35 -93.92 -1.40
CA SER A 8 9.50 -92.58 -2.00
C SER A 8 9.28 -91.54 -0.93
N ASN A 9 10.37 -90.92 -0.45
CA ASN A 9 10.32 -89.74 0.40
C ASN A 9 9.95 -88.53 -0.47
N GLN A 10 8.70 -88.12 -0.47
CA GLN A 10 8.30 -86.85 -1.04
C GLN A 10 8.70 -85.72 -0.07
N GLU A 11 9.78 -85.02 -0.36
CA GLU A 11 10.11 -83.77 0.29
C GLU A 11 9.03 -82.69 -0.05
N LYS A 12 8.23 -82.37 0.97
CA LYS A 12 7.31 -81.25 0.89
C LYS A 12 8.11 -79.94 0.92
N TYR A 13 8.39 -79.37 -0.23
CA TYR A 13 8.90 -78.02 -0.32
C TYR A 13 7.90 -77.04 0.34
N PRO A 14 8.34 -76.20 1.32
CA PRO A 14 7.46 -75.26 1.95
C PRO A 14 6.98 -74.24 0.90
N ARG A 15 5.67 -74.08 0.74
CA ARG A 15 5.09 -73.05 -0.11
C ARG A 15 5.57 -71.70 0.40
N GLN A 16 6.51 -71.08 -0.30
CA GLN A 16 6.96 -69.73 -0.01
C GLN A 16 5.73 -68.78 -0.08
N GLY A 17 5.41 -68.12 1.04
CA GLY A 17 4.31 -67.22 1.15
C GLY A 17 4.47 -66.05 0.17
N PHE A 18 3.37 -65.46 -0.27
CA PHE A 18 3.33 -64.32 -1.19
C PHE A 18 4.32 -63.20 -0.82
N MET A 19 4.52 -62.97 0.50
CA MET A 19 5.47 -61.98 1.05
C MET A 19 6.94 -62.33 0.75
N GLN A 20 7.34 -63.60 0.70
CA GLN A 20 8.71 -63.99 0.40
C GLN A 20 9.07 -63.92 -1.09
N ARG A 21 8.07 -64.16 -1.98
CA ARG A 21 8.25 -64.05 -3.45
C ARG A 21 8.36 -62.62 -3.91
N ASN A 22 7.77 -61.65 -3.17
CA ASN A 22 7.73 -60.22 -3.55
C ASN A 22 8.33 -59.32 -2.46
N ALA A 23 9.32 -59.85 -1.70
CA ALA A 23 9.92 -59.15 -0.56
C ALA A 23 10.43 -57.72 -0.92
N LEU A 24 10.96 -57.56 -2.13
CA LEU A 24 11.43 -56.24 -2.62
C LEU A 24 10.26 -55.26 -2.81
N SER A 25 9.20 -55.73 -3.49
CA SER A 25 8.01 -54.88 -3.74
C SER A 25 7.30 -54.49 -2.42
N VAL A 26 7.19 -55.40 -1.48
CA VAL A 26 6.62 -55.13 -0.16
C VAL A 26 7.44 -54.10 0.61
N LYS A 27 8.77 -54.14 0.54
CA LYS A 27 9.66 -53.15 1.17
C LYS A 27 9.46 -51.75 0.52
N ILE A 28 9.38 -51.68 -0.80
CA ILE A 28 9.18 -50.42 -1.50
C ILE A 28 7.83 -49.82 -1.13
N ILE A 29 6.76 -50.59 -1.09
CA ILE A 29 5.42 -50.15 -0.68
C ILE A 29 5.43 -49.64 0.75
N LEU A 30 6.07 -50.39 1.67
CA LEU A 30 6.17 -50.00 3.08
C LEU A 30 6.91 -48.65 3.25
N ILE A 31 8.02 -48.46 2.53
CA ILE A 31 8.76 -47.19 2.52
C ILE A 31 7.88 -46.08 1.96
N GLY A 32 7.16 -46.33 0.87
CA GLY A 32 6.22 -45.34 0.28
C GLY A 32 5.13 -44.94 1.26
N VAL A 33 4.52 -45.88 1.97
CA VAL A 33 3.53 -45.62 3.01
C VAL A 33 4.12 -44.80 4.17
N LEU A 34 5.35 -45.15 4.60
CA LEU A 34 6.05 -44.44 5.67
C LEU A 34 6.30 -42.96 5.28
N ILE A 35 6.76 -42.73 4.05
CA ILE A 35 6.95 -41.37 3.52
C ILE A 35 5.63 -40.61 3.51
N LEU A 36 4.55 -41.25 3.07
CA LEU A 36 3.21 -40.64 3.01
C LEU A 36 2.69 -40.24 4.40
N ILE A 37 2.93 -41.09 5.40
CA ILE A 37 2.61 -40.78 6.80
C ILE A 37 3.43 -39.60 7.33
N LEU A 38 4.72 -39.49 6.98
CA LEU A 38 5.58 -38.38 7.38
C LEU A 38 5.21 -37.05 6.70
N LEU A 39 4.57 -37.11 5.55
CA LEU A 39 4.09 -35.89 4.87
C LEU A 39 2.92 -35.21 5.63
N ILE A 40 2.14 -35.97 6.42
CA ILE A 40 1.01 -35.38 7.16
C ILE A 40 1.48 -34.32 8.17
N PRO A 41 2.40 -34.63 9.14
CA PRO A 41 2.85 -33.61 10.07
C PRO A 41 3.59 -32.45 9.38
N LEU A 42 4.29 -32.72 8.28
CA LEU A 42 4.95 -31.66 7.50
C LEU A 42 3.92 -30.69 6.88
N ALA A 43 2.80 -31.20 6.36
CA ALA A 43 1.71 -30.39 5.85
C ALA A 43 1.05 -29.56 6.96
N MET A 44 0.85 -30.13 8.15
CA MET A 44 0.31 -29.42 9.31
C MET A 44 1.22 -28.26 9.77
N ILE A 45 2.54 -28.48 9.81
CA ILE A 45 3.51 -27.44 10.17
C ILE A 45 3.47 -26.29 9.14
N ARG A 46 3.43 -26.62 7.86
CA ARG A 46 3.30 -25.60 6.80
C ARG A 46 1.99 -24.80 6.93
N GLY A 47 0.88 -25.46 7.22
CA GLY A 47 -0.40 -24.82 7.48
C GLY A 47 -0.33 -23.83 8.64
N LEU A 48 0.29 -24.24 9.76
CA LEU A 48 0.46 -23.38 10.93
C LEU A 48 1.36 -22.16 10.65
N ILE A 49 2.43 -22.33 9.89
CA ILE A 49 3.31 -21.23 9.48
C ILE A 49 2.54 -20.24 8.59
N SER A 50 1.76 -20.73 7.64
CA SER A 50 0.93 -19.89 6.75
C SER A 50 -0.10 -19.10 7.53
N GLU A 51 -0.85 -19.76 8.44
CA GLU A 51 -1.83 -19.11 9.31
C GLU A 51 -1.21 -18.01 10.19
N ARG A 52 -0.05 -18.27 10.78
CA ARG A 52 0.65 -17.24 11.57
C ARG A 52 1.13 -16.07 10.72
N SER A 53 1.61 -16.33 9.51
CA SER A 53 2.03 -15.28 8.58
C SER A 53 0.84 -14.42 8.13
N GLU A 54 -0.31 -15.03 7.88
CA GLU A 54 -1.55 -14.34 7.51
C GLU A 54 -2.05 -13.46 8.66
N THR A 55 -2.14 -14.00 9.88
CA THR A 55 -2.55 -13.24 11.08
C THR A 55 -1.59 -12.08 11.38
N ALA A 56 -0.29 -12.24 11.17
CA ALA A 56 0.68 -11.16 11.31
C ALA A 56 0.45 -10.05 10.27
N SER A 57 0.16 -10.43 9.02
CA SER A 57 -0.17 -9.49 7.95
C SER A 57 -1.47 -8.73 8.21
N GLU A 58 -2.50 -9.42 8.71
CA GLU A 58 -3.77 -8.81 9.11
C GLU A 58 -3.58 -7.80 10.25
N ALA A 59 -2.83 -8.16 11.29
CA ALA A 59 -2.52 -7.27 12.40
C ALA A 59 -1.77 -6.02 11.93
N THR A 60 -0.80 -6.19 11.03
CA THR A 60 -0.07 -5.06 10.43
C THR A 60 -0.99 -4.15 9.63
N THR A 61 -1.87 -4.73 8.80
CA THR A 61 -2.83 -3.98 8.00
C THR A 61 -3.84 -3.24 8.88
N GLU A 62 -4.32 -3.85 9.97
CA GLU A 62 -5.23 -3.20 10.91
C GLU A 62 -4.59 -1.97 11.57
N VAL A 63 -3.32 -2.08 11.99
CA VAL A 63 -2.58 -0.95 12.56
C VAL A 63 -2.36 0.13 11.52
N GLN A 64 -1.90 -0.22 10.32
CA GLN A 64 -1.71 0.74 9.23
C GLN A 64 -3.01 1.50 8.89
N ASN A 65 -4.16 0.82 8.85
CA ASN A 65 -5.45 1.45 8.59
C ASN A 65 -5.88 2.44 9.68
N LYS A 66 -5.46 2.22 10.93
CA LYS A 66 -5.77 3.12 12.06
C LYS A 66 -4.80 4.28 12.17
N TRP A 67 -3.53 4.07 11.86
CA TRP A 67 -2.49 5.09 11.96
C TRP A 67 -2.43 5.99 10.74
N SER A 68 -2.41 5.48 9.60
CA SER A 68 -2.29 6.05 8.26
C SER A 68 -1.32 5.20 7.43
N SER A 69 -1.65 5.03 6.18
CA SER A 69 -0.74 4.41 5.20
C SER A 69 0.41 5.36 4.84
N SER A 70 1.16 5.04 3.80
CA SER A 70 2.19 5.94 3.26
C SER A 70 1.62 7.32 2.98
N GLN A 71 2.31 8.36 3.47
CA GLN A 71 1.89 9.75 3.32
C GLN A 71 2.59 10.39 2.12
N LEU A 72 1.80 11.11 1.33
CA LEU A 72 2.34 11.99 0.29
C LEU A 72 2.06 13.44 0.71
N VAL A 73 3.12 14.24 0.81
CA VAL A 73 3.03 15.69 1.05
C VAL A 73 3.35 16.41 -0.25
N THR A 74 2.46 17.28 -0.69
CA THR A 74 2.58 18.05 -1.94
C THR A 74 2.54 19.53 -1.65
N GLY A 75 3.47 20.29 -2.16
CA GLY A 75 3.59 21.73 -1.92
C GLY A 75 4.70 22.03 -0.92
N PRO A 76 4.68 23.23 -0.28
CA PRO A 76 3.63 24.27 -0.36
C PRO A 76 3.58 24.99 -1.71
N PHE A 77 2.41 25.48 -2.12
CA PHE A 77 2.25 26.31 -3.30
C PHE A 77 1.19 27.40 -3.09
N ILE A 78 1.35 28.54 -3.76
CA ILE A 78 0.39 29.63 -3.68
C ILE A 78 -0.60 29.49 -4.84
N SER A 79 -1.90 29.56 -4.55
CA SER A 79 -2.95 29.62 -5.55
C SER A 79 -3.59 31.01 -5.57
N ILE A 80 -3.57 31.65 -6.71
CA ILE A 80 -4.15 32.97 -6.95
C ILE A 80 -5.38 32.78 -7.82
N PRO A 81 -6.59 33.14 -7.34
CA PRO A 81 -7.78 33.05 -8.17
C PRO A 81 -7.70 34.08 -9.32
N CYS A 82 -8.09 33.64 -10.49
CA CYS A 82 -8.22 34.50 -11.66
C CYS A 82 -9.52 34.20 -12.39
N TYR A 83 -9.98 35.15 -13.19
CA TYR A 83 -11.25 35.06 -13.90
C TYR A 83 -11.01 35.18 -15.39
N GLU A 84 -11.51 34.23 -16.14
CA GLU A 84 -11.36 34.17 -17.58
C GLU A 84 -12.73 34.27 -18.25
N ASN A 85 -12.84 35.12 -19.29
CA ASN A 85 -14.06 35.23 -20.06
C ASN A 85 -14.12 34.14 -21.11
N TYR A 86 -15.09 33.26 -21.00
CA TYR A 86 -15.32 32.15 -21.92
C TYR A 86 -16.56 32.42 -22.75
N GLU A 87 -16.42 32.44 -24.08
CA GLU A 87 -17.53 32.58 -25.01
C GLU A 87 -18.18 31.20 -25.23
N GLU A 88 -19.41 31.06 -24.75
CA GLU A 88 -20.24 29.87 -24.95
C GLU A 88 -21.26 30.15 -26.08
N THR A 89 -21.15 29.39 -27.14
CA THR A 89 -22.13 29.46 -28.25
C THR A 89 -23.28 28.50 -27.95
N TYR A 90 -24.50 29.02 -27.91
CA TYR A 90 -25.70 28.22 -27.71
C TYR A 90 -26.75 28.50 -28.77
N TYR A 91 -27.65 27.57 -29.01
CA TYR A 91 -28.70 27.66 -30.00
C TYR A 91 -30.04 27.93 -29.33
N GLU A 92 -30.67 29.05 -29.67
CA GLU A 92 -31.98 29.44 -29.11
C GLU A 92 -32.85 30.12 -30.20
N ASN A 93 -34.10 29.64 -30.29
CA ASN A 93 -35.10 30.17 -31.26
C ASN A 93 -34.64 30.16 -32.72
N GLY A 94 -33.92 29.10 -33.14
CA GLY A 94 -33.45 28.99 -34.52
C GLY A 94 -32.23 29.86 -34.89
N ALA A 95 -31.64 30.53 -33.90
CA ALA A 95 -30.46 31.36 -34.09
C ALA A 95 -29.33 30.95 -33.14
N THR A 96 -28.10 31.04 -33.63
CA THR A 96 -26.90 30.87 -32.82
C THR A 96 -26.66 32.16 -32.04
N LYS A 97 -26.55 32.04 -30.71
CA LYS A 97 -26.23 33.13 -29.80
C LYS A 97 -24.94 32.88 -29.07
N ILE A 98 -24.20 33.93 -28.75
CA ILE A 98 -22.97 33.87 -27.95
C ILE A 98 -23.28 34.49 -26.58
N ARG A 99 -22.88 33.77 -25.53
CA ARG A 99 -22.93 34.23 -24.14
C ARG A 99 -21.53 34.24 -23.58
N VAL A 100 -21.11 35.35 -22.99
CA VAL A 100 -19.85 35.43 -22.25
C VAL A 100 -20.10 34.95 -20.83
N LYS A 101 -19.35 33.92 -20.43
CA LYS A 101 -19.38 33.36 -19.08
C LYS A 101 -18.04 33.59 -18.41
N LYS A 102 -18.06 34.18 -17.22
CA LYS A 102 -16.85 34.37 -16.41
C LYS A 102 -16.55 33.08 -15.64
N VAL A 103 -15.41 32.45 -15.91
CA VAL A 103 -14.97 31.19 -15.29
C VAL A 103 -13.84 31.52 -14.34
N LYS A 104 -13.92 30.96 -13.13
CA LYS A 104 -12.87 31.06 -12.11
C LYS A 104 -11.82 29.98 -12.34
N ASN A 105 -10.59 30.42 -12.55
CA ASN A 105 -9.40 29.59 -12.68
C ASN A 105 -8.39 29.94 -11.57
N TYR A 106 -7.26 29.25 -11.52
CA TYR A 106 -6.21 29.52 -10.54
C TYR A 106 -4.84 29.54 -11.22
N ILE A 107 -4.06 30.55 -10.87
CA ILE A 107 -2.64 30.59 -11.17
C ILE A 107 -1.91 30.00 -9.97
N HIS A 108 -1.05 28.99 -10.19
CA HIS A 108 -0.28 28.36 -9.14
C HIS A 108 1.17 28.81 -9.20
N ILE A 109 1.69 29.29 -8.05
CA ILE A 109 3.09 29.69 -7.91
C ILE A 109 3.75 28.65 -7.01
N LEU A 110 4.80 28.02 -7.53
CA LEU A 110 5.66 27.11 -6.79
C LEU A 110 6.78 27.89 -6.08
N PRO A 111 7.33 27.37 -5.00
CA PRO A 111 8.48 27.99 -4.35
C PRO A 111 9.71 27.96 -5.28
N GLU A 112 10.45 29.07 -5.34
CA GLU A 112 11.74 29.14 -6.03
C GLU A 112 12.78 28.22 -5.33
N LEU A 113 12.72 28.19 -4.01
CA LEU A 113 13.54 27.33 -3.16
C LEU A 113 12.64 26.67 -2.13
N LEU A 114 12.81 25.37 -1.96
CA LEU A 114 12.13 24.59 -0.94
C LEU A 114 13.15 23.66 -0.26
N ASP A 115 13.32 23.85 1.03
CA ASP A 115 14.12 22.99 1.90
C ASP A 115 13.19 22.21 2.83
N ILE A 116 13.28 20.89 2.82
CA ILE A 116 12.45 20.00 3.63
C ILE A 116 13.38 19.22 4.55
N THR A 117 13.21 19.43 5.84
CA THR A 117 13.96 18.71 6.86
C THR A 117 13.00 17.94 7.76
N GLY A 118 13.41 16.76 8.17
CA GLY A 118 12.64 15.91 9.06
C GLY A 118 13.51 14.85 9.70
N ASN A 119 13.08 14.35 10.84
CA ASN A 119 13.70 13.23 11.52
C ASN A 119 12.69 12.09 11.64
N VAL A 120 13.09 10.90 11.20
CA VAL A 120 12.23 9.71 11.28
C VAL A 120 12.39 9.09 12.66
N GLU A 121 11.31 9.08 13.42
CA GLU A 121 11.23 8.45 14.73
C GLU A 121 10.42 7.16 14.61
N THR A 122 10.94 6.08 15.15
CA THR A 122 10.27 4.78 15.17
C THR A 122 9.54 4.60 16.48
N GLU A 123 8.31 4.10 16.42
CA GLU A 123 7.52 3.69 17.58
C GLU A 123 7.07 2.25 17.38
N GLU A 124 7.29 1.40 18.38
CA GLU A 124 6.82 0.02 18.38
C GLU A 124 5.44 -0.05 19.01
N LEU A 125 4.49 -0.60 18.27
CA LEU A 125 3.12 -0.83 18.72
C LEU A 125 2.86 -2.32 18.81
N SER A 126 2.46 -2.79 19.99
CA SER A 126 2.09 -4.20 20.20
C SER A 126 0.62 -4.41 19.86
N ARG A 127 0.33 -5.37 19.01
CA ARG A 127 -1.03 -5.81 18.70
C ARG A 127 -1.14 -7.33 18.92
N GLY A 128 -1.67 -7.71 20.05
CA GLY A 128 -1.71 -9.13 20.49
C GLY A 128 -0.30 -9.68 20.72
N LEU A 129 0.11 -10.61 19.88
CA LEU A 129 1.44 -11.24 19.91
C LEU A 129 2.44 -10.63 18.91
N TYR A 130 2.02 -9.60 18.18
CA TYR A 130 2.84 -9.00 17.12
C TYR A 130 3.25 -7.59 17.49
N ASP A 131 4.54 -7.29 17.35
CA ASP A 131 5.10 -5.96 17.47
C ASP A 131 5.23 -5.38 16.07
N ILE A 132 4.62 -4.20 15.87
CA ILE A 132 4.53 -3.50 14.59
C ILE A 132 5.24 -2.17 14.74
N VAL A 133 6.21 -1.91 13.87
CA VAL A 133 6.94 -0.66 13.85
C VAL A 133 6.18 0.37 13.00
N VAL A 134 5.86 1.50 13.60
CA VAL A 134 5.31 2.68 12.93
C VAL A 134 6.32 3.81 12.94
N TYR A 135 6.17 4.77 12.03
CA TYR A 135 7.09 5.89 11.89
C TYR A 135 6.34 7.20 12.11
N LYS A 136 6.96 8.10 12.86
CA LYS A 136 6.58 9.50 12.99
C LYS A 136 7.67 10.37 12.44
N THR A 137 7.30 11.40 11.70
CA THR A 137 8.29 12.32 11.13
C THR A 137 7.80 13.75 11.30
N PRO A 138 8.33 14.50 12.28
CA PRO A 138 8.14 15.94 12.29
C PRO A 138 8.85 16.54 11.08
N LEU A 139 8.06 17.18 10.19
CA LEU A 139 8.56 17.83 8.98
C LEU A 139 8.59 19.34 9.17
N VAL A 140 9.71 19.96 8.80
CA VAL A 140 9.85 21.40 8.70
C VAL A 140 10.11 21.75 7.25
N LEU A 141 9.22 22.55 6.65
CA LEU A 141 9.32 23.01 5.29
C LEU A 141 9.68 24.49 5.30
N LYS A 142 10.80 24.87 4.68
CA LYS A 142 11.23 26.25 4.50
C LYS A 142 11.23 26.58 3.03
N GLY A 143 10.38 27.55 2.62
CA GLY A 143 10.22 27.92 1.23
C GLY A 143 10.42 29.40 0.99
N LYS A 144 10.86 29.76 -0.22
CA LYS A 144 10.91 31.12 -0.71
C LYS A 144 10.09 31.20 -1.98
N PHE A 145 9.11 32.11 -2.00
CA PHE A 145 8.28 32.40 -3.17
C PHE A 145 8.68 33.72 -3.81
N ILE A 146 8.71 33.73 -5.14
CA ILE A 146 8.84 34.93 -5.94
C ILE A 146 7.54 35.10 -6.70
N ILE A 147 6.84 36.18 -6.43
CA ILE A 147 5.65 36.56 -7.18
C ILE A 147 6.12 37.42 -8.36
N PRO A 148 5.90 36.98 -9.62
CA PRO A 148 6.31 37.78 -10.78
C PRO A 148 5.50 39.08 -10.86
N GLU A 149 6.13 40.16 -11.29
CA GLU A 149 5.44 41.45 -11.54
C GLU A 149 4.40 41.30 -12.66
N HIS A 150 4.70 40.43 -13.64
CA HIS A 150 3.79 40.13 -14.74
C HIS A 150 3.65 38.64 -14.91
N PHE A 151 2.42 38.18 -14.98
CA PHE A 151 2.12 36.78 -15.26
C PHE A 151 2.11 36.54 -16.78
N GLU A 152 2.77 35.48 -17.23
CA GLU A 152 2.70 35.05 -18.63
C GLU A 152 1.35 34.35 -18.89
N THR A 153 0.29 35.16 -19.00
CA THR A 153 -1.08 34.70 -19.20
C THR A 153 -1.84 35.67 -20.09
N THR A 154 -2.88 35.17 -20.74
CA THR A 154 -3.84 36.00 -21.52
C THR A 154 -4.86 36.68 -20.63
N ILE A 155 -4.87 36.43 -19.33
CA ILE A 155 -5.80 37.00 -18.36
C ILE A 155 -5.37 38.44 -18.04
N LEU A 156 -6.34 39.36 -18.02
CA LEU A 156 -6.08 40.75 -17.71
C LEU A 156 -5.66 40.89 -16.24
N PRO A 157 -4.73 41.81 -15.90
CA PRO A 157 -4.26 42.01 -14.52
C PRO A 157 -5.39 42.29 -13.53
N GLU A 158 -6.45 43.00 -13.98
CA GLU A 158 -7.65 43.28 -13.18
C GLU A 158 -8.50 42.07 -12.83
N ASP A 159 -8.38 41.00 -13.62
CA ASP A 159 -9.06 39.71 -13.38
C ASP A 159 -8.24 38.76 -12.51
N ILE A 160 -7.03 39.15 -12.07
CA ILE A 160 -6.17 38.38 -11.16
C ILE A 160 -6.36 38.90 -9.74
N ALA A 161 -6.96 38.07 -8.87
CA ALA A 161 -7.33 38.48 -7.52
C ALA A 161 -6.21 38.13 -6.50
N LEU A 162 -5.10 38.86 -6.53
CA LEU A 162 -3.94 38.66 -5.64
C LEU A 162 -4.31 38.71 -4.16
N GLN A 163 -5.26 39.58 -3.77
CA GLN A 163 -5.73 39.70 -2.39
C GLN A 163 -6.44 38.45 -1.86
N HIS A 164 -6.80 37.54 -2.73
CA HIS A 164 -7.42 36.24 -2.40
C HIS A 164 -6.48 35.07 -2.63
N ALA A 165 -5.17 35.33 -2.68
CA ALA A 165 -4.18 34.28 -2.76
C ALA A 165 -4.20 33.40 -1.50
N THR A 166 -4.05 32.09 -1.70
CA THR A 166 -4.03 31.11 -0.62
C THR A 166 -2.76 30.29 -0.69
N LEU A 167 -2.15 30.02 0.46
CA LEU A 167 -1.07 29.04 0.57
C LEU A 167 -1.68 27.66 0.79
N ASN A 168 -1.28 26.71 -0.04
CA ASN A 168 -1.83 25.36 -0.02
C ASN A 168 -0.74 24.34 0.28
N LEU A 169 -1.09 23.33 1.06
CA LEU A 169 -0.29 22.14 1.35
C LEU A 169 -1.19 20.92 1.19
N GLY A 170 -0.82 20.02 0.30
CA GLY A 170 -1.57 18.77 0.08
C GLY A 170 -1.00 17.65 0.95
N ILE A 171 -1.87 16.91 1.63
CA ILE A 171 -1.51 15.73 2.43
C ILE A 171 -2.49 14.64 2.07
N SER A 172 -1.97 13.48 1.70
CA SER A 172 -2.79 12.38 1.18
C SER A 172 -3.75 11.76 2.21
N ASP A 173 -3.37 11.77 3.49
CA ASP A 173 -4.20 11.23 4.56
C ASP A 173 -4.06 12.10 5.83
N LEU A 174 -5.13 12.81 6.18
CA LEU A 174 -5.16 13.69 7.35
C LEU A 174 -5.10 12.94 8.68
N ARG A 175 -5.41 11.65 8.73
CA ARG A 175 -5.34 10.82 9.95
C ARG A 175 -3.94 10.70 10.51
N GLY A 176 -2.91 10.83 9.66
CA GLY A 176 -1.52 10.80 10.06
C GLY A 176 -1.01 12.10 10.69
N ILE A 177 -1.84 13.16 10.74
CA ILE A 177 -1.44 14.43 11.31
C ILE A 177 -1.76 14.41 12.81
N SER A 178 -0.73 14.43 13.64
CA SER A 178 -0.88 14.45 15.11
C SER A 178 -0.93 15.86 15.69
N GLU A 179 -0.44 16.86 14.96
CA GLU A 179 -0.35 18.25 15.42
C GLU A 179 -0.93 19.21 14.39
N GLN A 180 -1.33 20.40 14.85
CA GLN A 180 -1.82 21.44 13.96
C GLN A 180 -0.68 21.98 13.10
N ILE A 181 -0.90 22.04 11.78
CA ILE A 181 0.07 22.57 10.85
C ILE A 181 0.02 24.10 10.92
N THR A 182 1.17 24.70 11.21
CA THR A 182 1.36 26.15 11.25
C THR A 182 2.36 26.60 10.20
N VAL A 183 2.26 27.84 9.78
CA VAL A 183 3.23 28.49 8.89
C VAL A 183 3.60 29.86 9.43
N ASP A 184 4.90 30.12 9.52
CA ASP A 184 5.40 31.46 9.80
C ASP A 184 5.57 32.21 8.48
N TRP A 185 4.71 33.19 8.25
CA TRP A 185 4.73 34.03 7.07
C TRP A 185 5.17 35.45 7.43
N GLY A 186 6.44 35.73 7.22
CA GLY A 186 7.04 36.99 7.62
C GLY A 186 7.07 37.18 9.14
N LYS A 187 6.15 37.96 9.69
CA LYS A 187 6.03 38.21 11.14
C LYS A 187 4.79 37.57 11.78
N GLU A 188 3.98 36.92 10.98
CA GLU A 188 2.71 36.33 11.42
C GLU A 188 2.79 34.81 11.37
N THR A 189 2.21 34.16 12.39
CA THR A 189 2.02 32.72 12.41
C THR A 189 0.56 32.44 12.06
N LEU A 190 0.37 31.74 10.94
CA LEU A 190 -0.94 31.34 10.41
C LEU A 190 -1.15 29.85 10.65
N GLN A 191 -2.40 29.42 10.66
CA GLN A 191 -2.77 28.03 10.80
C GLN A 191 -3.37 27.52 9.50
N PHE A 192 -2.98 26.29 9.10
CA PHE A 192 -3.67 25.64 8.00
C PHE A 192 -5.01 25.09 8.49
N ASN A 193 -6.05 25.40 7.73
CA ASN A 193 -7.37 24.81 7.91
C ASN A 193 -7.52 23.63 6.95
N PRO A 194 -8.15 22.52 7.39
CA PRO A 194 -8.48 21.43 6.46
C PRO A 194 -9.31 21.99 5.31
N GLY A 195 -8.88 21.70 4.09
CA GLY A 195 -9.67 22.04 2.90
C GLY A 195 -10.98 21.25 2.89
N LEU A 196 -12.04 21.88 2.44
CA LEU A 196 -13.35 21.27 2.21
C LEU A 196 -13.43 20.72 0.79
#